data_5ad672e20a9e45e48d7ae5fd3d1b4665
#
_entry.id   5ad672e20a9e45e48d7ae5fd3d1b4665
#
_cell.length_a   1.000
_cell.length_b   1.000
_cell.length_c   1.000
_cell.angle_alpha   90.00
_cell.angle_beta   90.00
_cell.angle_gamma   90.00
#
_symmetry.space_group_name_H-M   'P 1'
#
loop_
_entity.id
_entity.type
_entity.pdbx_description
1 polymer ?
#
loop_
_entity_poly.entity_id
_entity_poly.type
_entity_poly.pdbx_seq_one_letter_code
_entity_poly.pdbx_strand_id
1 'polypeptide(L)'
;MSLLELIERADERTLAAAAVACLDRCLPLLAGAGTEPLRPLWASCEEGRDWANRLASVRRELDADAGAVPGADDPAALVRASLATAPSDFAAPALREWADLCSLVALRVHGRFDAPDGGRPEDGDDLVEAARTGEPAALGPLVAGELERQVRILEILAETSGTTGSGAGLRKALDLSTEGRRVLRAVMSRRARVRG
;
A
#
# COMPACT_ATOMS: atom_id res chain seq x y z
N MET A 1 -19.60 0.17 -4.66
CA MET A 1 -19.03 -0.93 -3.84
C MET A 1 -17.97 -0.32 -2.96
N SER A 2 -17.98 -0.59 -1.65
CA SER A 2 -16.98 -0.03 -0.73
C SER A 2 -15.62 -0.72 -0.90
N LEU A 3 -14.56 -0.13 -0.35
CA LEU A 3 -13.23 -0.71 -0.37
C LEU A 3 -13.20 -2.07 0.34
N LEU A 4 -13.85 -2.17 1.50
CA LEU A 4 -13.90 -3.42 2.27
C LEU A 4 -14.66 -4.53 1.52
N GLU A 5 -15.76 -4.20 0.84
CA GLU A 5 -16.47 -5.17 -0.01
C GLU A 5 -15.62 -5.68 -1.18
N LEU A 6 -14.77 -4.81 -1.76
CA LEU A 6 -13.83 -5.20 -2.81
C LEU A 6 -12.76 -6.16 -2.28
N ILE A 7 -12.17 -5.87 -1.11
CA ILE A 7 -11.18 -6.74 -0.45
C ILE A 7 -11.80 -8.09 -0.09
N GLU A 8 -13.03 -8.10 0.45
CA GLU A 8 -13.71 -9.33 0.87
C GLU A 8 -13.95 -10.30 -0.29
N ARG A 9 -14.26 -9.79 -1.48
CA ARG A 9 -14.56 -10.59 -2.68
C ARG A 9 -13.35 -10.95 -3.53
N ALA A 10 -12.18 -10.37 -3.21
CA ALA A 10 -10.98 -10.54 -4.03
C ALA A 10 -10.37 -11.95 -3.90
N ASP A 11 -9.83 -12.43 -5.02
CA ASP A 11 -9.02 -13.64 -5.08
C ASP A 11 -7.57 -13.39 -4.57
N GLU A 12 -6.79 -14.46 -4.41
CA GLU A 12 -5.41 -14.41 -3.89
C GLU A 12 -4.52 -13.46 -4.69
N ARG A 13 -4.64 -13.51 -6.01
CA ARG A 13 -3.90 -12.66 -6.94
C ARG A 13 -4.20 -11.17 -6.70
N THR A 14 -5.48 -10.84 -6.64
CA THR A 14 -5.97 -9.48 -6.42
C THR A 14 -5.56 -8.96 -5.05
N LEU A 15 -5.71 -9.78 -4.00
CA LEU A 15 -5.33 -9.44 -2.63
C LEU A 15 -3.82 -9.17 -2.51
N ALA A 16 -2.98 -10.06 -3.04
CA ALA A 16 -1.54 -9.89 -3.02
C ALA A 16 -1.12 -8.62 -3.78
N ALA A 17 -1.66 -8.40 -4.99
CA ALA A 17 -1.33 -7.23 -5.78
C ALA A 17 -1.81 -5.92 -5.14
N ALA A 18 -2.99 -5.89 -4.52
CA ALA A 18 -3.50 -4.72 -3.81
C ALA A 18 -2.64 -4.37 -2.59
N ALA A 19 -2.23 -5.36 -1.79
CA ALA A 19 -1.34 -5.15 -0.66
C ALA A 19 0.04 -4.64 -1.10
N VAL A 20 0.66 -5.29 -2.10
CA VAL A 20 1.94 -4.84 -2.67
C VAL A 20 1.83 -3.43 -3.23
N ALA A 21 0.72 -3.07 -3.87
CA ALA A 21 0.47 -1.72 -4.38
C ALA A 21 0.42 -0.67 -3.25
N CYS A 22 -0.23 -0.96 -2.13
CA CYS A 22 -0.24 -0.07 -0.96
C CYS A 22 1.18 0.19 -0.43
N LEU A 23 1.97 -0.87 -0.26
CA LEU A 23 3.37 -0.74 0.17
C LEU A 23 4.22 0.02 -0.85
N ASP A 24 4.04 -0.24 -2.15
CA ASP A 24 4.80 0.41 -3.22
C ASP A 24 4.60 1.93 -3.23
N ARG A 25 3.37 2.39 -2.98
CA ARG A 25 3.08 3.82 -2.87
C ARG A 25 3.70 4.48 -1.63
N CYS A 26 3.96 3.71 -0.59
CA CYS A 26 4.63 4.16 0.63
C CYS A 26 6.16 4.06 0.60
N LEU A 27 6.77 3.44 -0.43
CA LEU A 27 8.22 3.30 -0.57
C LEU A 27 9.04 4.60 -0.41
N PRO A 28 8.56 5.79 -0.81
CA PRO A 28 9.30 7.03 -0.59
C PRO A 28 9.68 7.32 0.87
N LEU A 29 9.00 6.68 1.83
CA LEU A 29 9.31 6.79 3.26
C LEU A 29 10.52 5.95 3.68
N LEU A 30 10.83 4.91 2.93
CA LEU A 30 11.93 4.01 3.23
C LEU A 30 13.20 4.57 2.58
N ALA A 31 14.01 5.26 3.38
CA ALA A 31 15.30 5.79 2.93
C ALA A 31 16.19 4.62 2.46
N GLY A 32 16.89 4.82 1.36
CA GLY A 32 17.79 3.80 0.82
C GLY A 32 17.09 2.67 0.05
N ALA A 33 15.77 2.57 0.07
CA ALA A 33 15.07 1.61 -0.78
C ALA A 33 15.49 1.80 -2.23
N GLY A 34 15.97 0.73 -2.84
CA GLY A 34 16.39 0.71 -4.24
C GLY A 34 15.29 1.23 -5.18
N THR A 35 15.57 1.27 -6.47
CA THR A 35 14.63 1.87 -7.44
C THR A 35 13.29 1.14 -7.50
N GLU A 36 13.27 -0.19 -7.27
CA GLU A 36 12.05 -1.03 -7.34
C GLU A 36 12.14 -2.25 -6.42
N PRO A 37 12.28 -2.09 -5.09
CA PRO A 37 12.51 -3.22 -4.18
C PRO A 37 11.35 -4.22 -4.14
N LEU A 38 10.11 -3.79 -4.45
CA LEU A 38 8.92 -4.65 -4.48
C LEU A 38 8.68 -5.34 -5.82
N ARG A 39 9.51 -5.10 -6.84
CA ARG A 39 9.35 -5.73 -8.16
C ARG A 39 9.29 -7.27 -8.11
N PRO A 40 10.09 -7.96 -7.28
CA PRO A 40 9.98 -9.41 -7.14
C PRO A 40 8.60 -9.87 -6.65
N LEU A 41 7.96 -9.13 -5.73
CA LEU A 41 6.62 -9.43 -5.24
C LEU A 41 5.56 -9.20 -6.33
N TRP A 42 5.63 -8.09 -7.06
CA TRP A 42 4.76 -7.84 -8.21
C TRP A 42 4.79 -8.99 -9.21
N ALA A 43 5.97 -9.53 -9.50
CA ALA A 43 6.14 -10.66 -10.41
C ALA A 43 5.57 -11.99 -9.84
N SER A 44 5.35 -12.09 -8.52
CA SER A 44 4.73 -13.26 -7.88
C SER A 44 3.20 -13.15 -7.78
N CYS A 45 2.63 -11.96 -7.92
CA CYS A 45 1.19 -11.79 -7.71
C CYS A 45 0.32 -12.56 -8.72
N GLU A 46 0.82 -12.85 -9.91
CA GLU A 46 0.03 -13.56 -10.93
C GLU A 46 -0.40 -14.95 -10.48
N GLU A 47 0.53 -15.76 -9.96
CA GLU A 47 0.30 -17.17 -9.67
C GLU A 47 0.87 -17.60 -8.31
N GLY A 48 1.34 -16.68 -7.48
CA GLY A 48 1.98 -16.99 -6.20
C GLY A 48 3.33 -17.71 -6.33
N ARG A 49 3.84 -17.88 -7.57
CA ARG A 49 5.09 -18.60 -7.77
C ARG A 49 6.23 -17.92 -7.02
N ASP A 50 6.94 -18.71 -6.23
CA ASP A 50 8.12 -18.30 -5.49
C ASP A 50 7.84 -17.15 -4.47
N TRP A 51 6.58 -16.95 -4.11
CA TRP A 51 6.13 -15.87 -3.23
C TRP A 51 6.92 -15.79 -1.93
N ALA A 52 7.01 -16.89 -1.18
CA ALA A 52 7.70 -16.93 0.11
C ALA A 52 9.18 -16.53 0.03
N ASN A 53 9.89 -17.04 -0.99
CA ASN A 53 11.32 -16.75 -1.18
C ASN A 53 11.55 -15.28 -1.58
N ARG A 54 10.70 -14.76 -2.46
CA ARG A 54 10.77 -13.35 -2.90
C ARG A 54 10.42 -12.40 -1.76
N LEU A 55 9.41 -12.75 -0.97
CA LEU A 55 9.04 -12.01 0.24
C LEU A 55 10.21 -11.96 1.24
N ALA A 56 10.86 -13.10 1.50
CA ALA A 56 12.03 -13.16 2.38
C ALA A 56 13.21 -12.32 1.84
N SER A 57 13.39 -12.28 0.52
CA SER A 57 14.42 -11.45 -0.11
C SER A 57 14.12 -9.96 0.05
N VAL A 58 12.89 -9.53 -0.23
CA VAL A 58 12.45 -8.14 -0.09
C VAL A 58 12.55 -7.66 1.36
N ARG A 59 12.15 -8.50 2.33
CA ARG A 59 12.30 -8.18 3.75
C ARG A 59 13.77 -7.92 4.11
N ARG A 60 14.68 -8.79 3.69
CA ARG A 60 16.12 -8.60 3.98
C ARG A 60 16.69 -7.33 3.34
N GLU A 61 16.27 -7.01 2.13
CA GLU A 61 16.70 -5.79 1.43
C GLU A 61 16.24 -4.54 2.17
N LEU A 62 14.96 -4.48 2.55
CA LEU A 62 14.38 -3.32 3.21
C LEU A 62 14.75 -3.20 4.71
N ASP A 63 15.06 -4.32 5.38
CA ASP A 63 15.57 -4.32 6.76
C ASP A 63 17.03 -3.89 6.82
N ALA A 64 17.85 -4.25 5.82
CA ALA A 64 19.26 -3.86 5.76
C ALA A 64 19.43 -2.33 5.68
N ASP A 65 18.46 -1.64 5.11
CA ASP A 65 18.42 -0.18 4.98
C ASP A 65 17.76 0.52 6.19
N ALA A 66 17.28 -0.24 7.18
CA ALA A 66 16.69 0.32 8.37
C ALA A 66 17.78 0.98 9.26
N GLY A 67 18.02 2.28 9.05
CA GLY A 67 18.81 3.14 9.95
C GLY A 67 18.25 3.13 11.39
N ALA A 68 18.53 4.16 12.19
CA ALA A 68 18.10 4.28 13.59
C ALA A 68 16.67 3.77 13.85
N VAL A 69 16.46 3.11 14.99
CA VAL A 69 15.16 2.56 15.42
C VAL A 69 14.08 3.64 15.33
N PRO A 70 13.08 3.51 14.44
CA PRO A 70 12.04 4.52 14.31
C PRO A 70 11.16 4.54 15.58
N GLY A 71 10.64 5.71 15.93
CA GLY A 71 9.60 5.80 16.96
C GLY A 71 8.32 5.04 16.53
N ALA A 72 7.53 4.58 17.49
CA ALA A 72 6.30 3.80 17.26
C ALA A 72 5.31 4.52 16.30
N ASP A 73 5.38 5.85 16.23
CA ASP A 73 4.56 6.70 15.37
C ASP A 73 5.21 7.08 14.03
N ASP A 74 6.38 6.53 13.71
CA ASP A 74 7.03 6.82 12.44
C ASP A 74 6.32 6.12 11.27
N PRO A 75 5.91 6.87 10.23
CA PRO A 75 5.28 6.28 9.04
C PRO A 75 6.12 5.18 8.37
N ALA A 76 7.45 5.32 8.37
CA ALA A 76 8.34 4.30 7.83
C ALA A 76 8.30 2.99 8.64
N ALA A 77 8.18 3.10 9.98
CA ALA A 77 8.03 1.93 10.85
C ALA A 77 6.72 1.18 10.58
N LEU A 78 5.62 1.91 10.36
CA LEU A 78 4.32 1.31 10.01
C LEU A 78 4.40 0.51 8.70
N VAL A 79 5.08 1.05 7.68
CA VAL A 79 5.26 0.36 6.39
C VAL A 79 6.14 -0.88 6.55
N ARG A 80 7.24 -0.82 7.29
CA ARG A 80 8.08 -1.98 7.58
C ARG A 80 7.35 -3.06 8.36
N ALA A 81 6.58 -2.68 9.38
CA ALA A 81 5.77 -3.59 10.17
C ALA A 81 4.74 -4.32 9.29
N SER A 82 4.06 -3.60 8.38
CA SER A 82 3.11 -4.21 7.44
C SER A 82 3.79 -5.21 6.51
N LEU A 83 5.00 -4.92 6.02
CA LEU A 83 5.76 -5.88 5.22
C LEU A 83 6.20 -7.10 6.06
N ALA A 84 6.56 -6.89 7.32
CA ALA A 84 6.96 -7.97 8.22
C ALA A 84 5.82 -8.95 8.50
N THR A 85 4.56 -8.51 8.49
CA THR A 85 3.37 -9.36 8.71
C THR A 85 2.86 -10.05 7.45
N ALA A 86 3.43 -9.78 6.26
CA ALA A 86 3.01 -10.43 5.02
C ALA A 86 3.05 -11.97 5.17
N PRO A 87 2.00 -12.70 4.74
CA PRO A 87 1.97 -14.15 4.89
C PRO A 87 2.97 -14.81 3.93
N SER A 88 3.59 -15.90 4.38
CA SER A 88 4.40 -16.77 3.52
C SER A 88 3.55 -17.62 2.58
N ASP A 89 2.32 -17.92 3.00
CA ASP A 89 1.38 -18.70 2.21
C ASP A 89 0.60 -17.80 1.26
N PHE A 90 0.55 -18.19 -0.01
CA PHE A 90 -0.23 -17.51 -1.02
C PHE A 90 -1.67 -18.03 -1.02
N ALA A 91 -2.41 -17.69 0.05
CA ALA A 91 -3.77 -18.16 0.29
C ALA A 91 -4.70 -17.00 0.67
N ALA A 92 -5.93 -17.00 0.12
CA ALA A 92 -6.87 -15.89 0.25
C ALA A 92 -7.13 -15.44 1.69
N PRO A 93 -7.34 -16.30 2.70
CA PRO A 93 -7.62 -15.83 4.06
C PRO A 93 -6.49 -14.96 4.62
N ALA A 94 -5.25 -15.46 4.57
CA ALA A 94 -4.09 -14.75 5.10
C ALA A 94 -3.75 -13.50 4.27
N LEU A 95 -3.88 -13.57 2.94
CA LEU A 95 -3.67 -12.42 2.06
C LEU A 95 -4.73 -11.34 2.25
N ARG A 96 -5.98 -11.70 2.60
CA ARG A 96 -7.05 -10.74 2.88
C ARG A 96 -6.75 -9.92 4.12
N GLU A 97 -6.39 -10.55 5.22
CA GLU A 97 -5.99 -9.87 6.45
C GLU A 97 -4.81 -8.92 6.20
N TRP A 98 -3.84 -9.37 5.41
CA TRP A 98 -2.68 -8.56 5.07
C TRP A 98 -3.02 -7.40 4.12
N ALA A 99 -3.87 -7.61 3.13
CA ALA A 99 -4.32 -6.56 2.21
C ALA A 99 -5.13 -5.48 2.95
N ASP A 100 -5.97 -5.89 3.88
CA ASP A 100 -6.72 -4.98 4.75
C ASP A 100 -5.78 -4.12 5.62
N LEU A 101 -4.81 -4.74 6.27
CA LEU A 101 -3.78 -4.04 7.04
C LEU A 101 -2.97 -3.05 6.18
N CYS A 102 -2.48 -3.48 5.02
CA CYS A 102 -1.72 -2.62 4.10
C CYS A 102 -2.55 -1.43 3.61
N SER A 103 -3.82 -1.66 3.30
CA SER A 103 -4.78 -0.62 2.94
C SER A 103 -4.89 0.44 4.03
N LEU A 104 -5.18 0.02 5.26
CA LEU A 104 -5.31 0.92 6.41
C LEU A 104 -4.01 1.71 6.67
N VAL A 105 -2.87 1.04 6.65
CA VAL A 105 -1.57 1.68 6.86
C VAL A 105 -1.27 2.72 5.78
N ALA A 106 -1.54 2.42 4.51
CA ALA A 106 -1.34 3.38 3.43
C ALA A 106 -2.20 4.64 3.60
N LEU A 107 -3.47 4.50 3.97
CA LEU A 107 -4.36 5.62 4.24
C LEU A 107 -3.89 6.45 5.44
N ARG A 108 -3.49 5.82 6.55
CA ARG A 108 -2.91 6.49 7.72
C ARG A 108 -1.64 7.25 7.39
N VAL A 109 -0.75 6.65 6.61
CA VAL A 109 0.48 7.30 6.12
C VAL A 109 0.14 8.57 5.33
N HIS A 110 -0.78 8.49 4.36
CA HIS A 110 -1.19 9.64 3.57
C HIS A 110 -1.85 10.73 4.43
N GLY A 111 -2.65 10.35 5.44
CA GLY A 111 -3.28 11.28 6.39
C GLY A 111 -2.28 12.12 7.17
N ARG A 112 -1.12 11.57 7.53
CA ARG A 112 -0.05 12.35 8.16
C ARG A 112 0.52 13.44 7.24
N PHE A 113 0.40 13.28 5.94
CA PHE A 113 0.82 14.27 4.96
C PHE A 113 -0.31 15.23 4.55
N ASP A 114 -1.55 15.00 4.94
CA ASP A 114 -2.64 15.97 4.83
C ASP A 114 -2.60 16.99 5.99
N ALA A 115 -2.19 16.55 7.19
CA ALA A 115 -2.11 17.44 8.34
C ALA A 115 -0.95 18.46 8.19
N PRO A 116 -1.17 19.76 8.45
CA PRO A 116 -0.14 20.80 8.28
C PRO A 116 1.15 20.53 9.06
N ASP A 117 1.01 20.04 10.29
CA ASP A 117 2.13 19.78 11.20
C ASP A 117 2.71 18.37 11.08
N GLY A 118 2.15 17.54 10.19
CA GLY A 118 2.53 16.12 10.09
C GLY A 118 2.03 15.28 11.27
N GLY A 119 1.16 15.84 12.11
CA GLY A 119 0.51 15.16 13.21
C GLY A 119 -0.59 14.20 12.73
N ARG A 120 -1.06 13.36 13.64
CA ARG A 120 -2.25 12.54 13.42
C ARG A 120 -3.49 13.37 13.73
N PRO A 121 -4.47 13.52 12.80
CA PRO A 121 -5.75 14.12 13.14
C PRO A 121 -6.44 13.32 14.25
N GLU A 122 -7.05 13.99 15.23
CA GLU A 122 -7.72 13.32 16.37
C GLU A 122 -8.77 12.31 15.90
N ASP A 123 -9.58 12.67 14.88
CA ASP A 123 -10.63 11.82 14.31
C ASP A 123 -10.17 11.07 13.03
N GLY A 124 -8.87 11.09 12.71
CA GLY A 124 -8.36 10.62 11.42
C GLY A 124 -8.62 9.13 11.16
N ASP A 125 -8.58 8.30 12.18
CA ASP A 125 -8.82 6.87 12.03
C ASP A 125 -10.30 6.55 11.82
N ASP A 126 -11.20 7.26 12.53
CA ASP A 126 -12.65 7.07 12.38
C ASP A 126 -13.12 7.52 11.00
N LEU A 127 -12.58 8.63 10.48
CA LEU A 127 -12.87 9.10 9.13
C LEU A 127 -12.35 8.14 8.05
N VAL A 128 -11.18 7.57 8.26
CA VAL A 128 -10.62 6.56 7.34
C VAL A 128 -11.48 5.30 7.35
N GLU A 129 -11.89 4.82 8.51
CA GLU A 129 -12.73 3.62 8.62
C GLU A 129 -14.12 3.84 7.99
N ALA A 130 -14.78 4.97 8.27
CA ALA A 130 -16.04 5.35 7.63
C ALA A 130 -15.91 5.38 6.09
N ALA A 131 -14.84 5.99 5.57
CA ALA A 131 -14.60 6.03 4.13
C ALA A 131 -14.35 4.64 3.51
N ARG A 132 -13.66 3.75 4.22
CA ARG A 132 -13.42 2.37 3.78
C ARG A 132 -14.71 1.54 3.71
N THR A 133 -15.67 1.79 4.60
CA THR A 133 -17.01 1.17 4.57
C THR A 133 -17.92 1.78 3.52
N GLY A 134 -17.53 2.90 2.92
CA GLY A 134 -18.31 3.64 1.91
C GLY A 134 -19.23 4.71 2.50
N GLU A 135 -19.05 5.06 3.77
CA GLU A 135 -19.74 6.17 4.41
C GLU A 135 -19.12 7.50 3.99
N PRO A 136 -19.91 8.57 3.87
CA PRO A 136 -19.39 9.90 3.58
C PRO A 136 -18.44 10.37 4.68
N ALA A 137 -17.21 10.72 4.31
CA ALA A 137 -16.20 11.21 5.24
C ALA A 137 -15.43 12.40 4.64
N ALA A 138 -15.14 13.41 5.46
CA ALA A 138 -14.36 14.59 5.05
C ALA A 138 -12.85 14.25 5.09
N LEU A 139 -12.38 13.57 4.06
CA LEU A 139 -10.98 13.18 3.93
C LEU A 139 -10.11 14.34 3.40
N GLY A 140 -8.87 14.40 3.85
CA GLY A 140 -7.85 15.23 3.21
C GLY A 140 -7.52 14.72 1.79
N PRO A 141 -6.95 15.59 0.93
CA PRO A 141 -6.75 15.28 -0.49
C PRO A 141 -5.82 14.09 -0.75
N LEU A 142 -4.83 13.83 0.10
CA LEU A 142 -3.94 12.69 -0.06
C LEU A 142 -4.61 11.39 0.34
N VAL A 143 -5.38 11.39 1.44
CA VAL A 143 -6.17 10.22 1.87
C VAL A 143 -7.24 9.89 0.84
N ALA A 144 -7.98 10.90 0.37
CA ALA A 144 -9.00 10.71 -0.66
C ALA A 144 -8.41 10.12 -1.95
N GLY A 145 -7.31 10.67 -2.44
CA GLY A 145 -6.62 10.17 -3.62
C GLY A 145 -6.02 8.79 -3.44
N GLU A 146 -5.55 8.44 -2.24
CA GLU A 146 -5.07 7.08 -1.94
C GLU A 146 -6.23 6.08 -1.91
N LEU A 147 -7.35 6.41 -1.26
CA LEU A 147 -8.55 5.58 -1.25
C LEU A 147 -9.07 5.29 -2.66
N GLU A 148 -9.17 6.33 -3.49
CA GLU A 148 -9.59 6.19 -4.89
C GLU A 148 -8.67 5.25 -5.67
N ARG A 149 -7.34 5.36 -5.48
CA ARG A 149 -6.38 4.45 -6.12
C ARG A 149 -6.54 3.01 -5.66
N GLN A 150 -6.77 2.79 -4.36
CA GLN A 150 -6.99 1.43 -3.83
C GLN A 150 -8.24 0.79 -4.44
N VAL A 151 -9.35 1.51 -4.47
CA VAL A 151 -10.59 1.06 -5.11
C VAL A 151 -10.34 0.74 -6.59
N ARG A 152 -9.73 1.68 -7.31
CA ARG A 152 -9.47 1.53 -8.75
C ARG A 152 -8.55 0.34 -9.08
N ILE A 153 -7.53 0.10 -8.27
CA ILE A 153 -6.64 -1.06 -8.44
C ILE A 153 -7.41 -2.36 -8.24
N LEU A 154 -8.21 -2.47 -7.18
CA LEU A 154 -9.02 -3.66 -6.92
C LEU A 154 -10.03 -3.92 -8.05
N GLU A 155 -10.69 -2.89 -8.56
CA GLU A 155 -11.62 -3.00 -9.71
C GLU A 155 -10.91 -3.53 -10.95
N ILE A 156 -9.77 -2.92 -11.34
CA ILE A 156 -8.99 -3.34 -12.51
C ILE A 156 -8.53 -4.80 -12.39
N LEU A 157 -8.09 -5.21 -11.20
CA LEU A 157 -7.64 -6.57 -10.97
C LEU A 157 -8.80 -7.56 -11.00
N ALA A 158 -9.96 -7.21 -10.43
CA ALA A 158 -11.17 -8.03 -10.47
C ALA A 158 -11.69 -8.20 -11.91
N GLU A 159 -11.75 -7.11 -12.71
CA GLU A 159 -12.16 -7.15 -14.12
C GLU A 159 -11.29 -8.07 -14.98
N THR A 160 -10.01 -8.23 -14.62
CA THR A 160 -9.04 -9.01 -15.39
C THR A 160 -8.74 -10.38 -14.77
N SER A 161 -9.35 -10.72 -13.65
CA SER A 161 -9.17 -12.02 -12.99
C SER A 161 -9.69 -13.15 -13.88
N GLY A 162 -8.92 -14.24 -13.97
CA GLY A 162 -9.29 -15.42 -14.76
C GLY A 162 -9.35 -15.22 -16.28
N THR A 163 -8.90 -14.09 -16.81
CA THR A 163 -8.86 -13.81 -18.24
C THR A 163 -7.46 -13.90 -18.83
N THR A 164 -7.35 -14.06 -20.16
CA THR A 164 -6.06 -13.96 -20.88
C THR A 164 -5.40 -12.58 -20.76
N GLY A 165 -6.13 -11.59 -20.18
CA GLY A 165 -5.68 -10.22 -19.92
C GLY A 165 -5.14 -9.99 -18.52
N SER A 166 -4.98 -11.02 -17.68
CA SER A 166 -4.58 -10.88 -16.28
C SER A 166 -3.27 -10.09 -16.10
N GLY A 167 -2.26 -10.37 -16.88
CA GLY A 167 -1.00 -9.60 -16.86
C GLY A 167 -1.17 -8.13 -17.27
N ALA A 168 -2.19 -7.77 -18.06
CA ALA A 168 -2.49 -6.38 -18.38
C ALA A 168 -3.08 -5.64 -17.17
N GLY A 169 -3.93 -6.32 -16.38
CA GLY A 169 -4.46 -5.78 -15.13
C GLY A 169 -3.35 -5.45 -14.13
N LEU A 170 -2.42 -6.39 -13.93
CA LEU A 170 -1.26 -6.15 -13.06
C LEU A 170 -0.38 -4.98 -13.52
N ARG A 171 -0.14 -4.83 -14.84
CA ARG A 171 0.59 -3.68 -15.36
C ARG A 171 -0.10 -2.36 -15.07
N LYS A 172 -1.43 -2.29 -15.29
CA LYS A 172 -2.22 -1.08 -14.95
C LYS A 172 -2.19 -0.76 -13.46
N ALA A 173 -2.29 -1.78 -12.59
CA ALA A 173 -2.18 -1.61 -11.15
C ALA A 173 -0.78 -1.07 -10.75
N LEU A 174 0.28 -1.58 -11.36
CA LEU A 174 1.65 -1.10 -11.15
C LEU A 174 1.83 0.35 -11.63
N ASP A 175 1.24 0.73 -12.77
CA ASP A 175 1.29 2.11 -13.28
C ASP A 175 0.62 3.08 -12.31
N LEU A 176 -0.58 2.75 -11.81
CA LEU A 176 -1.28 3.54 -10.79
C LEU A 176 -0.48 3.62 -9.48
N SER A 177 0.16 2.54 -9.09
CA SER A 177 1.03 2.49 -7.92
C SER A 177 2.24 3.42 -8.08
N THR A 178 2.88 3.38 -9.24
CA THR A 178 4.02 4.24 -9.58
C THR A 178 3.63 5.73 -9.57
N GLU A 179 2.44 6.07 -10.06
CA GLU A 179 1.92 7.44 -10.00
C GLU A 179 1.72 7.89 -8.56
N GLY A 180 1.03 7.10 -7.73
CA GLY A 180 0.82 7.39 -6.31
C GLY A 180 2.14 7.58 -5.55
N ARG A 181 3.15 6.75 -5.82
CA ARG A 181 4.49 6.88 -5.27
C ARG A 181 5.14 8.23 -5.64
N ARG A 182 4.95 8.70 -6.87
CA ARG A 182 5.44 10.03 -7.31
C ARG A 182 4.76 11.17 -6.55
N VAL A 183 3.44 11.05 -6.32
CA VAL A 183 2.67 12.04 -5.55
C VAL A 183 3.23 12.17 -4.14
N LEU A 184 3.36 11.05 -3.41
CA LEU A 184 3.88 11.06 -2.04
C LEU A 184 5.31 11.64 -1.99
N ARG A 185 6.19 11.23 -2.91
CA ARG A 185 7.56 11.77 -3.01
C ARG A 185 7.58 13.28 -3.22
N ALA A 186 6.70 13.80 -4.08
CA ALA A 186 6.60 15.24 -4.33
C ALA A 186 6.15 16.02 -3.08
N VAL A 187 5.19 15.47 -2.32
CA VAL A 187 4.72 16.07 -1.07
C VAL A 187 5.83 16.08 -0.02
N MET A 188 6.54 14.95 0.17
CA MET A 188 7.67 14.86 1.09
C MET A 188 8.77 15.86 0.74
N SER A 189 9.12 15.97 -0.54
CA SER A 189 10.14 16.93 -1.00
C SER A 189 9.72 18.38 -0.79
N ARG A 190 8.43 18.69 -0.95
CA ARG A 190 7.89 20.03 -0.67
C ARG A 190 8.01 20.37 0.83
N ARG A 191 7.61 19.43 1.70
CA ARG A 191 7.69 19.62 3.16
C ARG A 191 9.11 19.78 3.66
N ALA A 192 10.06 19.01 3.13
CA ALA A 192 11.46 19.14 3.47
C ALA A 192 12.01 20.54 3.18
N ARG A 193 11.60 21.13 2.04
CA ARG A 193 12.01 22.51 1.67
C ARG A 193 11.38 23.63 2.54
N VAL A 194 10.24 23.37 3.16
CA VAL A 194 9.59 24.36 4.04
C VAL A 194 10.17 24.36 5.45
N ARG A 195 10.77 23.24 5.86
CA ARG A 195 11.36 23.06 7.18
C ARG A 195 12.85 23.42 7.27
N GLY A 196 13.54 23.58 6.14
CA GLY A 196 14.94 23.99 6.04
C GLY A 196 15.08 25.45 5.64
#